data_413de9ae576549d5de84e383a4d5bbfb
#
_entry.id   413de9ae576549d5de84e383a4d5bbfb
#
_cell.length_a   1.000
_cell.length_b   1.000
_cell.length_c   1.000
_cell.angle_alpha   90.00
_cell.angle_beta   90.00
_cell.angle_gamma   90.00
#
_symmetry.space_group_name_H-M   'P 1'
#
loop_
_entity.id
_entity.type
_entity.pdbx_description
1 polymer ?
#
loop_
_entity_poly.entity_id
_entity_poly.type
_entity_poly.pdbx_seq_one_letter_code
_entity_poly.pdbx_strand_id
1 'polypeptide(L)'
;MRPVWLTVDTDDLRHTPVSQGHPTRSKGTSHEGTSPEMKLAMKSFREWLDRTQVSLTMFVIADQLDDGYFATWLKDLLENHDQVTIACHGLTHKCWSAYPKDEEGFLAALVEADVKLHKFAKDAWRPWFRAPAGYIAPWMAPIIAKAGFELDSSVNPSWIVRKKAGPWKDWN
;
A
#
# COMPACT_ATOMS: atom_id res chain seq x y z
N MET A 1 1.33 29.34 -3.32
CA MET A 1 1.96 28.15 -2.72
C MET A 1 1.70 26.98 -3.66
N ARG A 2 2.68 26.12 -3.93
CA ARG A 2 2.41 24.88 -4.71
C ARG A 2 1.79 23.85 -3.77
N PRO A 3 0.72 23.16 -4.16
CA PRO A 3 0.14 22.10 -3.33
C PRO A 3 1.14 20.95 -3.17
N VAL A 4 1.20 20.36 -1.98
CA VAL A 4 2.00 19.17 -1.69
C VAL A 4 1.03 18.08 -1.26
N TRP A 5 1.14 16.92 -1.90
CA TRP A 5 0.41 15.73 -1.50
C TRP A 5 1.30 14.84 -0.63
N LEU A 6 0.98 14.76 0.65
CA LEU A 6 1.70 13.91 1.58
C LEU A 6 1.08 12.51 1.60
N THR A 7 1.91 11.50 1.45
CA THR A 7 1.48 10.10 1.45
C THR A 7 2.37 9.23 2.31
N VAL A 8 1.81 8.16 2.87
CA VAL A 8 2.51 7.16 3.67
C VAL A 8 2.05 5.77 3.23
N ASP A 9 2.99 4.87 3.00
CA ASP A 9 2.72 3.45 2.80
C ASP A 9 2.80 2.74 4.16
N THR A 10 1.95 1.74 4.40
CA THR A 10 1.85 1.07 5.71
C THR A 10 2.70 -0.20 5.80
N ASP A 11 3.79 -0.25 5.05
CA ASP A 11 4.68 -1.41 5.04
C ASP A 11 5.24 -1.72 6.44
N ASP A 12 5.17 -2.99 6.82
CA ASP A 12 5.84 -3.55 7.99
C ASP A 12 7.04 -4.41 7.54
N LEU A 13 7.88 -4.85 8.43
CA LEU A 13 9.04 -5.70 8.15
C LEU A 13 8.67 -6.95 7.35
N ARG A 14 7.49 -7.55 7.60
CA ARG A 14 6.97 -8.70 6.84
C ARG A 14 6.69 -8.39 5.37
N HIS A 15 6.51 -7.12 5.01
CA HIS A 15 6.17 -6.66 3.67
C HIS A 15 7.40 -6.32 2.82
N THR A 16 8.60 -6.38 3.38
CA THR A 16 9.81 -6.09 2.61
C THR A 16 10.03 -7.17 1.53
N PRO A 17 10.69 -6.83 0.40
CA PRO A 17 10.99 -7.80 -0.66
C PRO A 17 11.84 -8.99 -0.19
N VAL A 18 12.55 -8.85 0.93
CA VAL A 18 13.32 -9.94 1.54
C VAL A 18 12.42 -10.93 2.27
N SER A 19 11.33 -10.46 2.87
CA SER A 19 10.38 -11.28 3.62
C SER A 19 9.29 -11.84 2.71
N GLN A 20 8.69 -11.00 1.86
CA GLN A 20 7.67 -11.42 0.91
C GLN A 20 7.56 -10.46 -0.29
N GLY A 21 6.75 -10.83 -1.26
CA GLY A 21 6.32 -9.96 -2.35
C GLY A 21 7.24 -9.93 -3.57
N HIS A 22 8.39 -10.62 -3.56
CA HIS A 22 9.27 -10.66 -4.72
C HIS A 22 9.82 -12.08 -4.99
N PRO A 23 9.66 -12.65 -6.22
CA PRO A 23 9.94 -14.05 -6.50
C PRO A 23 11.41 -14.44 -6.32
N THR A 24 12.34 -13.50 -6.50
CA THR A 24 13.79 -13.77 -6.42
C THR A 24 14.48 -13.19 -5.19
N ARG A 25 13.75 -12.41 -4.38
CA ARG A 25 14.30 -11.73 -3.20
C ARG A 25 13.70 -12.20 -1.89
N SER A 26 12.49 -12.76 -1.92
CA SER A 26 11.82 -13.28 -0.72
C SER A 26 12.53 -14.51 -0.20
N LYS A 27 12.79 -14.54 1.11
CA LYS A 27 13.46 -15.65 1.80
C LYS A 27 12.49 -16.53 2.61
N GLY A 28 11.19 -16.33 2.43
CA GLY A 28 10.15 -17.16 3.07
C GLY A 28 10.03 -17.01 4.59
N THR A 29 10.65 -16.01 5.19
CA THR A 29 10.44 -15.69 6.61
C THR A 29 9.25 -14.75 6.72
N SER A 30 8.08 -15.27 7.08
CA SER A 30 6.93 -14.44 7.44
C SER A 30 6.97 -14.12 8.93
N HIS A 31 6.86 -12.86 9.28
CA HIS A 31 6.48 -12.46 10.64
C HIS A 31 4.94 -12.45 10.70
N GLU A 32 4.37 -13.10 11.70
CA GLU A 32 2.94 -13.03 11.95
C GLU A 32 2.60 -11.73 12.69
N GLY A 33 1.54 -11.06 12.23
CA GLY A 33 1.02 -9.84 12.85
C GLY A 33 1.91 -8.61 12.71
N THR A 34 1.53 -7.55 13.41
CA THR A 34 2.24 -6.26 13.44
C THR A 34 3.53 -6.37 14.25
N SER A 35 4.67 -6.03 13.64
CA SER A 35 5.98 -6.09 14.31
C SER A 35 6.10 -5.10 15.48
N PRO A 36 7.01 -5.35 16.45
CA PRO A 36 7.30 -4.39 17.50
C PRO A 36 7.76 -3.02 16.97
N GLU A 37 8.55 -3.02 15.90
CA GLU A 37 9.03 -1.81 15.23
C GLU A 37 7.86 -1.02 14.61
N MET A 38 6.94 -1.70 13.95
CA MET A 38 5.73 -1.09 13.41
C MET A 38 4.84 -0.52 14.52
N LYS A 39 4.67 -1.23 15.64
CA LYS A 39 3.91 -0.72 16.80
C LYS A 39 4.51 0.57 17.34
N LEU A 40 5.84 0.64 17.43
CA LEU A 40 6.53 1.87 17.85
C LEU A 40 6.36 3.01 16.85
N ALA A 41 6.48 2.71 15.55
CA ALA A 41 6.26 3.66 14.46
C ALA A 41 4.82 4.20 14.48
N MET A 42 3.82 3.33 14.65
CA MET A 42 2.41 3.69 14.73
C MET A 42 2.12 4.65 15.89
N LYS A 43 2.72 4.40 17.06
CA LYS A 43 2.62 5.31 18.21
C LYS A 43 3.20 6.67 17.89
N SER A 44 4.44 6.72 17.39
CA SER A 44 5.13 7.98 17.07
C SER A 44 4.42 8.74 15.96
N PHE A 45 3.86 8.03 14.98
CA PHE A 45 3.09 8.61 13.89
C PHE A 45 1.80 9.26 14.38
N ARG A 46 1.08 8.61 15.33
CA ARG A 46 -0.09 9.18 15.95
C ARG A 46 0.25 10.47 16.70
N GLU A 47 1.27 10.45 17.55
CA GLU A 47 1.73 11.63 18.28
C GLU A 47 2.15 12.78 17.34
N TRP A 48 2.73 12.46 16.20
CA TRP A 48 3.06 13.44 15.17
C TRP A 48 1.82 14.04 14.52
N LEU A 49 0.82 13.23 14.16
CA LEU A 49 -0.45 13.70 13.61
C LEU A 49 -1.20 14.60 14.61
N ASP A 50 -1.26 14.20 15.87
CA ASP A 50 -1.89 15.00 16.94
C ASP A 50 -1.31 16.42 17.03
N ARG A 51 0.02 16.55 16.80
CA ARG A 51 0.70 17.85 16.84
C ARG A 51 0.59 18.66 15.57
N THR A 52 0.57 18.02 14.43
CA THR A 52 0.72 18.71 13.13
C THR A 52 -0.59 18.93 12.41
N GLN A 53 -1.58 18.07 12.60
CA GLN A 53 -2.89 18.12 11.97
C GLN A 53 -2.81 18.21 10.43
N VAL A 54 -1.76 17.59 9.82
CA VAL A 54 -1.56 17.63 8.38
C VAL A 54 -2.51 16.67 7.66
N SER A 55 -2.99 17.09 6.50
CA SER A 55 -3.75 16.19 5.62
C SER A 55 -2.80 15.23 4.90
N LEU A 56 -3.14 13.95 4.90
CA LEU A 56 -2.36 12.93 4.21
C LEU A 56 -3.22 11.75 3.70
N THR A 57 -2.66 11.00 2.78
CA THR A 57 -3.22 9.72 2.33
C THR A 57 -2.34 8.57 2.79
N MET A 58 -2.94 7.59 3.45
CA MET A 58 -2.28 6.32 3.78
C MET A 58 -2.64 5.27 2.73
N PHE A 59 -1.62 4.71 2.07
CA PHE A 59 -1.77 3.55 1.20
C PHE A 59 -1.64 2.29 2.06
N VAL A 60 -2.77 1.64 2.29
CA VAL A 60 -2.90 0.52 3.22
C VAL A 60 -2.90 -0.81 2.46
N ILE A 61 -2.14 -1.78 2.96
CA ILE A 61 -2.18 -3.16 2.50
C ILE A 61 -3.41 -3.82 3.14
N ALA A 62 -4.34 -4.30 2.32
CA ALA A 62 -5.66 -4.70 2.82
C ALA A 62 -5.65 -5.89 3.80
N ASP A 63 -4.67 -6.81 3.69
CA ASP A 63 -4.52 -7.94 4.63
C ASP A 63 -4.06 -7.51 6.03
N GLN A 64 -3.50 -6.29 6.19
CA GLN A 64 -3.20 -5.75 7.51
C GLN A 64 -4.45 -5.57 8.39
N LEU A 65 -5.62 -5.42 7.77
CA LEU A 65 -6.89 -5.31 8.48
C LEU A 65 -7.32 -6.62 9.17
N ASP A 66 -6.70 -7.74 8.83
CA ASP A 66 -6.90 -9.02 9.52
C ASP A 66 -6.13 -9.09 10.85
N ASP A 67 -5.13 -8.21 11.02
CA ASP A 67 -4.44 -8.04 12.31
C ASP A 67 -5.23 -7.09 13.20
N GLY A 68 -5.81 -7.63 14.28
CA GLY A 68 -6.62 -6.86 15.21
C GLY A 68 -5.91 -5.66 15.85
N TYR A 69 -4.57 -5.72 16.03
CA TYR A 69 -3.81 -4.58 16.55
C TYR A 69 -3.76 -3.43 15.55
N PHE A 70 -3.40 -3.73 14.30
CA PHE A 70 -3.35 -2.73 13.23
C PHE A 70 -4.73 -2.15 12.94
N ALA A 71 -5.75 -3.02 12.80
CA ALA A 71 -7.13 -2.60 12.51
C ALA A 71 -7.68 -1.69 13.61
N THR A 72 -7.46 -2.02 14.89
CA THR A 72 -7.91 -1.18 16.01
C THR A 72 -7.23 0.17 16.01
N TRP A 73 -5.92 0.21 15.80
CA TRP A 73 -5.16 1.45 15.72
C TRP A 73 -5.62 2.33 14.55
N LEU A 74 -5.80 1.74 13.35
CA LEU A 74 -6.22 2.49 12.17
C LEU A 74 -7.64 3.04 12.34
N LYS A 75 -8.53 2.27 12.94
CA LYS A 75 -9.89 2.73 13.26
C LYS A 75 -9.88 3.93 14.19
N ASP A 76 -9.13 3.83 15.31
CA ASP A 76 -8.97 4.94 16.26
C ASP A 76 -8.34 6.18 15.60
N LEU A 77 -7.37 5.97 14.69
CA LEU A 77 -6.78 7.06 13.92
C LEU A 77 -7.83 7.80 13.09
N LEU A 78 -8.65 7.08 12.34
CA LEU A 78 -9.68 7.66 11.47
C LEU A 78 -10.83 8.33 12.27
N GLU A 79 -11.14 7.84 13.44
CA GLU A 79 -12.15 8.45 14.33
C GLU A 79 -11.69 9.80 14.93
N ASN A 80 -10.38 10.05 14.97
CA ASN A 80 -9.80 11.25 15.59
C ASN A 80 -9.13 12.21 14.59
N HIS A 81 -8.99 11.80 13.30
CA HIS A 81 -8.27 12.57 12.27
C HIS A 81 -9.01 12.52 10.93
N ASP A 82 -9.97 13.39 10.74
CA ASP A 82 -10.78 13.50 9.51
C ASP A 82 -9.98 13.94 8.27
N GLN A 83 -8.79 14.53 8.49
CA GLN A 83 -7.85 14.90 7.44
C GLN A 83 -7.03 13.73 6.88
N VAL A 84 -7.14 12.52 7.44
CA VAL A 84 -6.49 11.30 6.95
C VAL A 84 -7.42 10.57 5.99
N THR A 85 -6.91 10.24 4.81
CA THR A 85 -7.62 9.41 3.83
C THR A 85 -6.90 8.08 3.63
N ILE A 86 -7.64 7.05 3.24
CA ILE A 86 -7.15 5.70 2.99
C ILE A 86 -7.21 5.40 1.51
N ALA A 87 -6.14 4.80 0.99
CA ALA A 87 -6.01 4.31 -0.36
C ALA A 87 -5.41 2.90 -0.38
N CYS A 88 -5.39 2.25 -1.53
CA CYS A 88 -4.99 0.85 -1.67
C CYS A 88 -3.50 0.68 -1.93
N HIS A 89 -2.81 -0.14 -1.12
CA HIS A 89 -1.45 -0.64 -1.37
C HIS A 89 -1.42 -2.14 -1.73
N GLY A 90 -2.49 -2.61 -2.37
CA GLY A 90 -2.69 -4.01 -2.71
C GLY A 90 -3.46 -4.80 -1.65
N LEU A 91 -3.84 -6.03 -2.00
CA LEU A 91 -4.45 -6.99 -1.07
C LEU A 91 -3.40 -7.51 -0.08
N THR A 92 -2.31 -7.99 -0.65
CA THR A 92 -1.05 -8.35 0.02
C THR A 92 0.07 -7.50 -0.58
N HIS A 93 1.27 -7.52 0.00
CA HIS A 93 2.41 -6.78 -0.54
C HIS A 93 3.11 -7.51 -1.70
N LYS A 94 2.34 -8.16 -2.59
CA LYS A 94 2.86 -8.87 -3.76
C LYS A 94 3.35 -7.91 -4.84
N CYS A 95 4.61 -8.06 -5.25
CA CYS A 95 5.21 -7.31 -6.36
C CYS A 95 4.78 -7.92 -7.71
N TRP A 96 3.55 -7.66 -8.15
CA TRP A 96 2.91 -8.34 -9.29
C TRP A 96 3.73 -8.29 -10.58
N SER A 97 4.35 -7.16 -10.90
CA SER A 97 5.16 -7.04 -12.13
C SER A 97 6.48 -7.84 -12.08
N ALA A 98 6.89 -8.33 -10.92
CA ALA A 98 8.03 -9.20 -10.78
C ALA A 98 7.73 -10.70 -10.99
N TYR A 99 6.44 -11.05 -11.10
CA TYR A 99 5.94 -12.39 -11.41
C TYR A 99 5.52 -12.50 -12.89
N PRO A 100 5.33 -13.71 -13.41
CA PRO A 100 4.65 -13.89 -14.71
C PRO A 100 3.31 -13.17 -14.71
N LYS A 101 2.97 -12.58 -15.86
CA LYS A 101 1.73 -11.83 -16.05
C LYS A 101 0.52 -12.70 -15.70
N ASP A 102 -0.32 -12.20 -14.77
CA ASP A 102 -1.56 -12.83 -14.29
C ASP A 102 -2.61 -11.73 -14.10
N GLU A 103 -3.33 -11.42 -15.17
CA GLU A 103 -4.33 -10.35 -15.19
C GLU A 103 -5.55 -10.69 -14.32
N GLU A 104 -5.98 -11.95 -14.32
CA GLU A 104 -7.16 -12.40 -13.58
C GLU A 104 -6.88 -12.40 -12.09
N GLY A 105 -5.75 -12.95 -11.65
CA GLY A 105 -5.34 -12.94 -10.25
C GLY A 105 -5.10 -11.54 -9.73
N PHE A 106 -4.52 -10.65 -10.54
CA PHE A 106 -4.32 -9.25 -10.16
C PHE A 106 -5.64 -8.51 -10.02
N LEU A 107 -6.59 -8.67 -10.97
CA LEU A 107 -7.92 -8.08 -10.88
C LEU A 107 -8.66 -8.56 -9.64
N ALA A 108 -8.67 -9.87 -9.38
CA ALA A 108 -9.33 -10.45 -8.20
C ALA A 108 -8.77 -9.87 -6.90
N ALA A 109 -7.44 -9.77 -6.79
CA ALA A 109 -6.79 -9.18 -5.63
C ALA A 109 -7.12 -7.69 -5.42
N LEU A 110 -7.22 -6.92 -6.51
CA LEU A 110 -7.60 -5.50 -6.44
C LEU A 110 -9.05 -5.32 -5.99
N VAL A 111 -9.98 -6.12 -6.53
CA VAL A 111 -11.41 -6.06 -6.16
C VAL A 111 -11.60 -6.46 -4.69
N GLU A 112 -10.91 -7.49 -4.22
CA GLU A 112 -10.96 -7.89 -2.81
C GLU A 112 -10.40 -6.81 -1.89
N ALA A 113 -9.27 -6.20 -2.27
CA ALA A 113 -8.66 -5.11 -1.52
C ALA A 113 -9.59 -3.89 -1.44
N ASP A 114 -10.20 -3.49 -2.57
CA ASP A 114 -11.16 -2.38 -2.61
C ASP A 114 -12.33 -2.62 -1.66
N VAL A 115 -13.00 -3.76 -1.77
CA VAL A 115 -14.13 -4.12 -0.90
C VAL A 115 -13.75 -4.05 0.58
N LYS A 116 -12.59 -4.59 0.93
CA LYS A 116 -12.11 -4.66 2.31
C LYS A 116 -11.78 -3.27 2.88
N LEU A 117 -11.02 -2.48 2.13
CA LEU A 117 -10.60 -1.13 2.53
C LEU A 117 -11.76 -0.15 2.54
N HIS A 118 -12.62 -0.17 1.52
CA HIS A 118 -13.80 0.69 1.44
C HIS A 118 -14.77 0.42 2.61
N LYS A 119 -15.07 -0.85 2.88
CA LYS A 119 -15.92 -1.24 4.02
C LYS A 119 -15.35 -0.74 5.35
N PHE A 120 -14.03 -0.78 5.51
CA PHE A 120 -13.36 -0.36 6.74
C PHE A 120 -13.31 1.16 6.89
N ALA A 121 -12.81 1.85 5.86
CA ALA A 121 -12.51 3.29 5.91
C ALA A 121 -13.71 4.20 5.60
N LYS A 122 -14.78 3.68 4.98
CA LYS A 122 -16.01 4.43 4.66
C LYS A 122 -15.71 5.77 3.97
N ASP A 123 -16.10 6.90 4.56
CA ASP A 123 -15.92 8.24 3.99
C ASP A 123 -14.46 8.67 3.82
N ALA A 124 -13.54 8.04 4.56
CA ALA A 124 -12.11 8.26 4.41
C ALA A 124 -11.51 7.50 3.20
N TRP A 125 -12.22 6.55 2.60
CA TRP A 125 -11.76 5.80 1.44
C TRP A 125 -11.61 6.65 0.20
N ARG A 126 -10.50 6.38 -0.55
CA ARG A 126 -10.28 6.95 -1.89
C ARG A 126 -9.89 5.81 -2.84
N PRO A 127 -10.52 5.71 -4.03
CA PRO A 127 -10.22 4.67 -5.02
C PRO A 127 -8.88 4.97 -5.73
N TRP A 128 -7.83 5.09 -4.95
CA TRP A 128 -6.48 5.34 -5.41
C TRP A 128 -5.59 4.15 -5.11
N PHE A 129 -4.67 3.86 -6.01
CA PHE A 129 -3.79 2.71 -5.93
C PHE A 129 -2.33 3.11 -5.92
N ARG A 130 -1.52 2.31 -5.23
CA ARG A 130 -0.06 2.32 -5.31
C ARG A 130 0.44 0.90 -5.26
N ALA A 131 1.26 0.49 -6.26
CA ALA A 131 1.81 -0.84 -6.33
C ALA A 131 2.85 -1.07 -5.21
N PRO A 132 2.80 -2.24 -4.54
CA PRO A 132 3.80 -2.67 -3.58
C PRO A 132 5.24 -2.48 -4.10
N ALA A 133 6.09 -1.83 -3.30
CA ALA A 133 7.47 -1.50 -3.61
C ALA A 133 7.66 -0.71 -4.94
N GLY A 134 6.60 -0.12 -5.50
CA GLY A 134 6.63 0.56 -6.79
C GLY A 134 6.76 -0.37 -8.00
N TYR A 135 6.50 -1.67 -7.85
CA TYR A 135 6.56 -2.65 -8.94
C TYR A 135 5.30 -2.59 -9.81
N ILE A 136 5.35 -1.74 -10.83
CA ILE A 136 4.27 -1.53 -11.80
C ILE A 136 4.75 -1.89 -13.22
N ALA A 137 3.85 -2.39 -14.06
CA ALA A 137 4.11 -2.69 -15.48
C ALA A 137 2.94 -2.22 -16.35
N PRO A 138 3.17 -1.93 -17.65
CA PRO A 138 2.13 -1.40 -18.54
C PRO A 138 0.83 -2.22 -18.58
N TRP A 139 0.92 -3.55 -18.48
CA TRP A 139 -0.25 -4.41 -18.49
C TRP A 139 -1.16 -4.25 -17.25
N MET A 140 -0.63 -3.69 -16.17
CA MET A 140 -1.40 -3.51 -14.91
C MET A 140 -2.34 -2.30 -14.98
N ALA A 141 -2.02 -1.25 -15.73
CA ALA A 141 -2.81 -0.02 -15.76
C ALA A 141 -4.28 -0.24 -16.20
N PRO A 142 -4.58 -0.95 -17.30
CA PRO A 142 -5.97 -1.21 -17.67
C PRO A 142 -6.72 -2.07 -16.65
N ILE A 143 -6.01 -2.92 -15.90
CA ILE A 143 -6.60 -3.75 -14.85
C ILE A 143 -6.95 -2.91 -13.61
N ILE A 144 -6.07 -1.99 -13.23
CA ILE A 144 -6.30 -1.03 -12.14
C ILE A 144 -7.55 -0.19 -12.44
N ALA A 145 -7.65 0.35 -13.65
CA ALA A 145 -8.84 1.10 -14.09
C ALA A 145 -10.11 0.21 -14.12
N LYS A 146 -10.01 -1.03 -14.60
CA LYS A 146 -11.11 -2.00 -14.63
C LYS A 146 -11.60 -2.37 -13.21
N ALA A 147 -10.70 -2.38 -12.23
CA ALA A 147 -11.04 -2.62 -10.83
C ALA A 147 -11.71 -1.40 -10.15
N GLY A 148 -11.84 -0.25 -10.85
CA GLY A 148 -12.52 0.94 -10.36
C GLY A 148 -11.60 1.97 -9.70
N PHE A 149 -10.29 1.79 -9.75
CA PHE A 149 -9.36 2.79 -9.22
C PHE A 149 -9.22 3.98 -10.18
N GLU A 150 -9.27 5.19 -9.63
CA GLU A 150 -9.27 6.45 -10.38
C GLU A 150 -7.87 7.08 -10.49
N LEU A 151 -6.94 6.66 -9.62
CA LEU A 151 -5.58 7.16 -9.59
C LEU A 151 -4.59 6.04 -9.30
N ASP A 152 -3.48 6.03 -10.02
CA ASP A 152 -2.32 5.19 -9.77
C ASP A 152 -1.08 6.07 -9.52
N SER A 153 -0.50 5.94 -8.33
CA SER A 153 0.70 6.68 -7.91
C SER A 153 1.95 5.80 -7.84
N SER A 154 1.95 4.66 -8.54
CA SER A 154 3.03 3.67 -8.49
C SER A 154 4.30 4.10 -9.22
N VAL A 155 4.15 4.88 -10.31
CA VAL A 155 5.31 5.24 -11.15
C VAL A 155 6.27 6.16 -10.39
N ASN A 156 7.48 5.67 -10.17
CA ASN A 156 8.56 6.43 -9.57
C ASN A 156 9.68 6.65 -10.60
N PRO A 157 9.88 7.89 -11.09
CA PRO A 157 10.87 8.19 -12.13
C PRO A 157 12.32 8.16 -11.61
N SER A 158 12.55 7.86 -10.33
CA SER A 158 13.88 7.78 -9.73
C SER A 158 14.74 6.73 -10.43
N TRP A 159 15.96 7.11 -10.80
CA TRP A 159 16.93 6.19 -11.42
C TRP A 159 17.27 5.00 -10.52
N ILE A 160 17.19 5.15 -9.18
CA ILE A 160 17.43 4.09 -8.21
C ILE A 160 16.34 3.01 -8.35
N VAL A 161 15.09 3.41 -8.48
CA VAL A 161 13.96 2.49 -8.67
C VAL A 161 14.09 1.79 -10.02
N ARG A 162 14.39 2.53 -11.09
CA ARG A 162 14.65 1.96 -12.43
C ARG A 162 15.77 0.89 -12.41
N LYS A 163 16.84 1.15 -11.66
CA LYS A 163 17.95 0.19 -11.52
C LYS A 163 17.54 -1.07 -10.76
N LYS A 164 16.61 -0.97 -9.81
CA LYS A 164 16.12 -2.09 -8.99
C LYS A 164 15.07 -2.95 -9.67
N ALA A 165 14.31 -2.39 -10.61
CA ALA A 165 13.16 -3.04 -11.23
C ALA A 165 13.50 -4.25 -12.12
N GLY A 166 14.78 -4.47 -12.45
CA GLY A 166 15.22 -5.63 -13.23
C GLY A 166 14.64 -5.66 -14.65
N PRO A 167 14.27 -6.84 -15.18
CA PRO A 167 13.78 -6.98 -16.56
C PRO A 167 12.39 -6.35 -16.79
N TRP A 168 11.66 -5.99 -15.74
CA TRP A 168 10.31 -5.41 -15.79
C TRP A 168 10.32 -3.88 -15.66
N LYS A 169 11.41 -3.28 -16.07
CA LYS A 169 11.71 -1.85 -15.91
C LYS A 169 11.04 -0.90 -16.92
N ASP A 170 10.06 -1.38 -17.68
CA ASP A 170 9.46 -0.57 -18.76
C ASP A 170 8.75 0.68 -18.25
N TRP A 171 8.39 0.69 -16.97
CA TRP A 171 7.80 1.84 -16.28
C TRP A 171 8.60 2.35 -15.09
N ASN A 172 9.51 1.56 -14.55
CA ASN A 172 10.33 1.92 -13.39
C ASN A 172 11.82 1.94 -13.72
#